data_a9d7ab82fb0b597e79d18bbbfd7f8f71
#
_entry.id   a9d7ab82fb0b597e79d18bbbfd7f8f71
#
_cell.length_a   1.000
_cell.length_b   1.000
_cell.length_c   1.000
_cell.angle_alpha   90.00
_cell.angle_beta   90.00
_cell.angle_gamma   90.00
#
_symmetry.space_group_name_H-M   'P 1'
#
loop_
_entity.id
_entity.type
_entity.pdbx_description
1 polymer ?
#
loop_
_entity_poly.entity_id
_entity_poly.type
_entity_poly.pdbx_seq_one_letter_code
_entity_poly.pdbx_strand_id
1 'polypeptide(L)'
;VLQGDDVTIDISGKFPPKYFAKKVTVAATPVLVWDGGEAAFETANYQGEDAAGNGTVVSWENGKSFSYTSTVPYDVAMKDNARLELRMAGAQGDKTGEFPAIELALGVMATQDLVQPDEQFVIAPDNFQRVMTYVQDLTLNYGYQSSRVRSTEYRDEDWKSAKDLIALAASADSVSIVSVATQSYASPEGEISLNEDLAMDRANSANKAVTTELGRKKIELDEAAVRAMPKGEDWEGFKTAMRGSDIADKDLILRVLEMYSDKNKREEEIKNIAKTYKEIEDRILPDLRRSQVAITYTVEGYTDEELIDFAKNNADILSVEEWIFSATLFD
;
A
#
# COMPACT_ATOMS: atom_id res chain seq x y z
N VAL A 1 -10.38 38.83 -2.09
CA VAL A 1 -10.36 37.38 -2.30
C VAL A 1 -11.61 37.00 -3.08
N LEU A 2 -11.48 36.17 -4.11
CA LEU A 2 -12.62 35.64 -4.85
C LEU A 2 -13.30 34.53 -3.98
N GLN A 3 -14.62 34.66 -3.79
CA GLN A 3 -15.46 33.69 -3.06
C GLN A 3 -16.72 33.45 -3.88
N GLY A 4 -16.81 32.29 -4.51
CA GLY A 4 -17.85 32.01 -5.50
C GLY A 4 -17.70 32.95 -6.71
N ASP A 5 -18.78 33.66 -7.05
CA ASP A 5 -18.79 34.61 -8.17
C ASP A 5 -18.50 36.09 -7.75
N ASP A 6 -18.12 36.30 -6.50
CA ASP A 6 -17.91 37.65 -5.95
C ASP A 6 -16.50 37.85 -5.42
N VAL A 7 -15.96 39.06 -5.62
CA VAL A 7 -14.73 39.51 -4.98
C VAL A 7 -15.08 40.17 -3.66
N THR A 8 -14.64 39.61 -2.56
CA THR A 8 -14.82 40.12 -1.20
C THR A 8 -13.55 40.85 -0.75
N ILE A 9 -13.72 42.02 -0.14
CA ILE A 9 -12.64 42.75 0.53
C ILE A 9 -12.99 42.95 2.00
N ASP A 10 -11.94 42.85 2.84
CA ASP A 10 -11.98 43.20 4.27
C ASP A 10 -10.90 44.22 4.54
N ILE A 11 -11.33 45.42 5.01
CA ILE A 11 -10.42 46.50 5.36
C ILE A 11 -10.63 46.84 6.82
N SER A 12 -9.56 46.79 7.61
CA SER A 12 -9.59 47.23 8.99
C SER A 12 -8.53 48.28 9.25
N GLY A 13 -8.84 49.18 10.13
CA GLY A 13 -7.94 50.29 10.45
C GLY A 13 -8.34 51.02 11.71
N LYS A 14 -7.56 52.07 11.99
CA LYS A 14 -7.82 52.93 13.14
C LYS A 14 -7.55 54.38 12.77
N PHE A 15 -8.51 55.26 13.06
CA PHE A 15 -8.29 56.70 13.13
C PHE A 15 -7.59 57.03 14.46
N PRO A 16 -6.36 57.59 14.43
CA PRO A 16 -5.68 57.97 15.65
C PRO A 16 -6.40 59.11 16.39
N PRO A 17 -6.16 59.29 17.68
CA PRO A 17 -6.61 60.48 18.42
C PRO A 17 -6.13 61.78 17.74
N LYS A 18 -7.00 62.79 17.72
CA LYS A 18 -6.72 64.16 17.15
C LYS A 18 -6.44 64.18 15.65
N TYR A 19 -6.80 63.13 14.94
CA TYR A 19 -6.58 63.01 13.50
C TYR A 19 -7.81 63.46 12.69
N PHE A 20 -9.01 63.05 13.08
CA PHE A 20 -10.24 63.31 12.32
C PHE A 20 -10.91 64.61 12.81
N ALA A 21 -11.00 65.63 11.96
CA ALA A 21 -11.55 66.90 12.34
C ALA A 21 -13.03 66.88 12.70
N LYS A 22 -13.44 67.59 13.77
CA LYS A 22 -14.78 67.50 14.38
C LYS A 22 -15.96 67.84 13.46
N LYS A 23 -15.77 68.68 12.48
CA LYS A 23 -16.84 69.19 11.59
C LYS A 23 -16.72 68.68 10.15
N VAL A 24 -15.91 67.66 9.91
CA VAL A 24 -15.67 67.08 8.60
C VAL A 24 -16.46 65.81 8.41
N THR A 25 -16.99 65.56 7.23
CA THR A 25 -17.49 64.26 6.75
C THR A 25 -16.53 63.76 5.68
N VAL A 26 -16.34 62.43 5.65
CA VAL A 26 -15.52 61.73 4.63
C VAL A 26 -16.31 60.56 4.09
N ALA A 27 -16.48 60.54 2.79
CA ALA A 27 -16.95 59.37 2.05
C ALA A 27 -15.72 58.62 1.53
N ALA A 28 -15.58 57.37 1.90
CA ALA A 28 -14.48 56.49 1.52
C ALA A 28 -15.00 55.33 0.68
N THR A 29 -14.62 55.27 -0.58
CA THR A 29 -15.08 54.27 -1.54
C THR A 29 -13.87 53.47 -2.00
N PRO A 30 -13.76 52.19 -1.62
CA PRO A 30 -12.80 51.28 -2.24
C PRO A 30 -13.23 51.03 -3.69
N VAL A 31 -12.27 50.99 -4.60
CA VAL A 31 -12.51 50.74 -6.03
C VAL A 31 -11.48 49.74 -6.52
N LEU A 32 -11.94 48.64 -7.08
CA LEU A 32 -11.07 47.72 -7.78
C LEU A 32 -10.93 48.18 -9.23
N VAL A 33 -9.71 48.45 -9.66
CA VAL A 33 -9.36 48.90 -11.00
C VAL A 33 -8.52 47.84 -11.70
N TRP A 34 -8.82 47.56 -12.95
CA TRP A 34 -8.07 46.60 -13.78
C TRP A 34 -7.97 47.10 -15.22
N ASP A 35 -7.23 46.39 -16.04
CA ASP A 35 -7.12 46.77 -17.44
C ASP A 35 -8.47 46.67 -18.15
N GLY A 36 -9.03 47.79 -18.50
CA GLY A 36 -10.29 47.90 -19.21
C GLY A 36 -11.54 48.13 -18.35
N GLY A 37 -11.43 48.26 -17.01
CA GLY A 37 -12.59 48.48 -16.16
C GLY A 37 -12.30 48.86 -14.72
N GLU A 38 -13.36 49.21 -14.00
CA GLU A 38 -13.33 49.39 -12.55
C GLU A 38 -14.67 48.99 -11.92
N ALA A 39 -14.63 48.55 -10.68
CA ALA A 39 -15.79 48.24 -9.85
C ALA A 39 -15.69 48.94 -8.49
N ALA A 40 -16.70 49.73 -8.15
CA ALA A 40 -16.73 50.41 -6.87
C ALA A 40 -17.47 49.55 -5.83
N PHE A 41 -16.88 49.38 -4.67
CA PHE A 41 -17.52 48.80 -3.51
C PHE A 41 -18.44 49.80 -2.82
N GLU A 42 -19.18 49.36 -1.82
CA GLU A 42 -20.08 50.23 -1.06
C GLU A 42 -19.28 51.35 -0.37
N THR A 43 -19.79 52.59 -0.41
CA THR A 43 -19.14 53.75 0.20
C THR A 43 -19.31 53.74 1.71
N ALA A 44 -18.21 53.75 2.46
CA ALA A 44 -18.22 53.93 3.90
C ALA A 44 -18.17 55.44 4.25
N ASN A 45 -19.14 55.89 5.02
CA ASN A 45 -19.22 57.30 5.45
C ASN A 45 -18.77 57.48 6.89
N TYR A 46 -17.84 58.39 7.11
CA TYR A 46 -17.30 58.78 8.42
C TYR A 46 -17.56 60.25 8.68
N GLN A 47 -17.79 60.58 9.95
CA GLN A 47 -18.01 61.97 10.34
C GLN A 47 -17.35 62.31 11.69
N GLY A 48 -16.95 63.57 11.85
CA GLY A 48 -16.51 64.08 13.12
C GLY A 48 -17.68 64.32 14.07
N GLU A 49 -17.37 64.51 15.38
CA GLU A 49 -18.37 64.61 16.47
C GLU A 49 -19.37 65.78 16.28
N ASP A 50 -18.95 66.86 15.64
CA ASP A 50 -19.76 68.06 15.41
C ASP A 50 -20.26 68.19 13.97
N ALA A 51 -20.06 67.19 13.13
CA ALA A 51 -20.51 67.19 11.75
C ALA A 51 -21.96 66.71 11.64
N ALA A 52 -22.76 67.39 10.83
CA ALA A 52 -24.11 66.94 10.50
C ALA A 52 -24.03 65.86 9.42
N GLY A 53 -24.58 64.66 9.68
CA GLY A 53 -24.58 63.54 8.73
C GLY A 53 -25.06 62.26 9.42
N ASN A 54 -25.02 61.15 8.66
CA ASN A 54 -25.40 59.82 9.13
C ASN A 54 -24.25 58.81 9.08
N GLY A 55 -23.03 59.30 8.94
CA GLY A 55 -21.83 58.47 8.91
C GLY A 55 -21.38 57.96 10.28
N THR A 56 -20.42 57.07 10.30
CA THR A 56 -19.78 56.58 11.49
C THR A 56 -19.02 57.70 12.20
N VAL A 57 -19.43 58.05 13.42
CA VAL A 57 -18.77 59.13 14.21
C VAL A 57 -17.38 58.69 14.64
N VAL A 58 -16.38 59.55 14.36
CA VAL A 58 -14.98 59.40 14.80
C VAL A 58 -14.69 60.43 15.87
N SER A 59 -14.33 59.97 17.07
CA SER A 59 -13.99 60.88 18.20
C SER A 59 -12.65 61.57 17.95
N TRP A 60 -12.64 62.88 18.15
CA TRP A 60 -11.40 63.66 18.10
C TRP A 60 -10.41 63.26 19.21
N GLU A 61 -10.91 63.09 20.42
CA GLU A 61 -10.03 62.75 21.56
C GLU A 61 -9.52 61.31 21.54
N ASN A 62 -10.36 60.32 21.15
CA ASN A 62 -10.07 58.91 21.30
C ASN A 62 -9.75 58.22 19.95
N GLY A 63 -10.04 58.85 18.82
CA GLY A 63 -10.03 58.18 17.54
C GLY A 63 -11.13 57.14 17.41
N LYS A 64 -11.00 56.22 16.47
CA LYS A 64 -11.93 55.07 16.30
C LYS A 64 -11.30 53.96 15.46
N SER A 65 -11.48 52.72 15.87
CA SER A 65 -11.21 51.58 15.03
C SER A 65 -12.41 51.32 14.13
N PHE A 66 -12.15 50.83 12.92
CA PHE A 66 -13.18 50.45 11.95
C PHE A 66 -12.85 49.12 11.31
N SER A 67 -13.90 48.41 10.91
CA SER A 67 -13.85 47.24 10.04
C SER A 67 -14.87 47.45 8.92
N TYR A 68 -14.49 47.14 7.72
CA TYR A 68 -15.30 47.31 6.52
C TYR A 68 -15.20 46.02 5.69
N THR A 69 -16.34 45.48 5.29
CA THR A 69 -16.43 44.31 4.41
C THR A 69 -17.44 44.64 3.31
N SER A 70 -17.10 44.37 2.08
CA SER A 70 -17.98 44.58 0.93
C SER A 70 -17.59 43.65 -0.22
N THR A 71 -18.53 43.43 -1.14
CA THR A 71 -18.38 42.57 -2.29
C THR A 71 -18.75 43.23 -3.60
N VAL A 72 -18.11 42.80 -4.67
CA VAL A 72 -18.49 43.15 -6.06
C VAL A 72 -18.46 41.88 -6.90
N PRO A 73 -19.33 41.78 -7.94
CA PRO A 73 -19.28 40.66 -8.87
C PRO A 73 -17.88 40.54 -9.52
N TYR A 74 -17.42 39.26 -9.64
CA TYR A 74 -16.15 39.01 -10.30
C TYR A 74 -16.27 39.09 -11.81
N ASP A 75 -15.33 39.76 -12.44
CA ASP A 75 -15.11 39.72 -13.90
C ASP A 75 -13.75 39.04 -14.14
N VAL A 76 -13.68 38.16 -15.13
CA VAL A 76 -12.44 37.46 -15.49
C VAL A 76 -11.29 38.41 -15.81
N ALA A 77 -11.60 39.61 -16.34
CA ALA A 77 -10.60 40.63 -16.57
C ALA A 77 -9.93 41.19 -15.29
N MET A 78 -10.56 41.01 -14.11
CA MET A 78 -9.99 41.40 -12.82
C MET A 78 -8.78 40.54 -12.44
N LYS A 79 -8.55 39.41 -13.12
CA LYS A 79 -7.42 38.52 -12.92
C LYS A 79 -6.08 39.20 -13.18
N ASP A 80 -6.06 40.06 -14.19
CA ASP A 80 -4.83 40.65 -14.68
C ASP A 80 -4.73 42.13 -14.26
N ASN A 81 -3.60 42.50 -13.68
CA ASN A 81 -3.26 43.90 -13.32
C ASN A 81 -4.29 44.62 -12.43
N ALA A 82 -5.08 43.88 -11.66
CA ALA A 82 -6.02 44.51 -10.74
C ALA A 82 -5.30 45.18 -9.56
N ARG A 83 -5.80 46.33 -9.13
CA ARG A 83 -5.37 47.01 -7.91
C ARG A 83 -6.57 47.57 -7.18
N LEU A 84 -6.55 47.49 -5.86
CA LEU A 84 -7.55 48.08 -4.99
C LEU A 84 -7.11 49.48 -4.58
N GLU A 85 -7.88 50.46 -4.96
CA GLU A 85 -7.69 51.86 -4.60
C GLU A 85 -8.72 52.34 -3.60
N LEU A 86 -8.36 53.19 -2.66
CA LEU A 86 -9.27 53.91 -1.80
C LEU A 86 -9.44 55.35 -2.35
N ARG A 87 -10.63 55.69 -2.81
CA ARG A 87 -11.00 57.03 -3.23
C ARG A 87 -11.81 57.71 -2.13
N MET A 88 -11.41 58.89 -1.75
CA MET A 88 -12.03 59.60 -0.65
C MET A 88 -12.44 61.04 -1.06
N ALA A 89 -13.62 61.42 -0.64
CA ALA A 89 -14.13 62.78 -0.76
C ALA A 89 -14.49 63.33 0.63
N GLY A 90 -14.04 64.53 0.95
CA GLY A 90 -14.31 65.17 2.23
C GLY A 90 -15.17 66.41 2.06
N ALA A 91 -16.01 66.73 3.07
CA ALA A 91 -16.79 67.98 3.10
C ALA A 91 -16.74 68.59 4.49
N GLN A 92 -16.70 69.91 4.52
CA GLN A 92 -16.79 70.73 5.73
C GLN A 92 -17.68 71.97 5.48
N GLY A 93 -18.92 71.91 5.93
CA GLY A 93 -19.94 72.90 5.52
C GLY A 93 -20.12 72.92 4.00
N ASP A 94 -20.03 74.00 3.33
CA ASP A 94 -20.18 74.15 1.87
C ASP A 94 -18.89 73.85 1.08
N LYS A 95 -17.82 73.44 1.75
CA LYS A 95 -16.53 73.15 1.11
C LYS A 95 -16.42 71.67 0.93
N THR A 96 -16.18 71.22 -0.30
CA THR A 96 -15.90 69.82 -0.66
C THR A 96 -14.50 69.71 -1.27
N GLY A 97 -13.88 68.56 -1.15
CA GLY A 97 -12.59 68.28 -1.75
C GLY A 97 -12.38 66.78 -1.90
N GLU A 98 -11.66 66.35 -2.93
CA GLU A 98 -11.26 65.01 -3.17
C GLU A 98 -9.81 64.79 -2.72
N PHE A 99 -9.52 63.66 -2.21
CA PHE A 99 -8.16 63.25 -1.85
C PHE A 99 -7.58 62.42 -3.00
N PRO A 100 -6.25 62.45 -3.18
CA PRO A 100 -5.61 61.50 -4.09
C PRO A 100 -5.99 60.06 -3.76
N ALA A 101 -6.22 59.27 -4.78
CA ALA A 101 -6.46 57.83 -4.61
C ALA A 101 -5.26 57.16 -3.94
N ILE A 102 -5.52 56.26 -3.00
CA ILE A 102 -4.50 55.52 -2.27
C ILE A 102 -4.61 54.04 -2.69
N GLU A 103 -3.52 53.48 -3.21
CA GLU A 103 -3.44 52.05 -3.48
C GLU A 103 -3.36 51.26 -2.17
N LEU A 104 -4.26 50.32 -1.98
CA LEU A 104 -4.33 49.48 -0.78
C LEU A 104 -3.77 48.09 -0.99
N ALA A 105 -3.98 47.48 -2.17
CA ALA A 105 -3.53 46.14 -2.48
C ALA A 105 -3.44 45.93 -4.00
N LEU A 106 -2.64 44.97 -4.40
CA LEU A 106 -2.49 44.52 -5.77
C LEU A 106 -3.10 43.13 -5.98
N GLY A 107 -3.74 42.93 -7.11
CA GLY A 107 -4.27 41.66 -7.59
C GLY A 107 -5.58 41.23 -6.92
N VAL A 108 -6.22 40.29 -7.54
CA VAL A 108 -7.35 39.50 -6.99
C VAL A 108 -6.86 38.09 -6.71
N MET A 109 -7.00 37.62 -5.48
CA MET A 109 -6.67 36.25 -5.14
C MET A 109 -7.79 35.31 -5.64
N ALA A 110 -7.62 34.77 -6.84
CA ALA A 110 -8.51 33.83 -7.50
C ALA A 110 -7.88 32.42 -7.47
N THR A 111 -7.86 31.76 -6.30
CA THR A 111 -7.24 30.45 -6.13
C THR A 111 -7.91 29.36 -6.97
N GLN A 112 -9.18 29.52 -7.33
CA GLN A 112 -9.87 28.60 -8.24
C GLN A 112 -9.27 28.61 -9.66
N ASP A 113 -8.67 29.73 -10.10
CA ASP A 113 -8.00 29.83 -11.40
C ASP A 113 -6.59 29.21 -11.38
N LEU A 114 -6.06 28.86 -10.19
CA LEU A 114 -4.81 28.12 -10.01
C LEU A 114 -5.02 26.61 -10.14
N VAL A 115 -6.26 26.16 -10.12
CA VAL A 115 -6.59 24.77 -10.47
C VAL A 115 -6.38 24.65 -11.97
N GLN A 116 -5.19 24.21 -12.38
CA GLN A 116 -4.96 23.82 -13.76
C GLN A 116 -5.85 22.61 -14.02
N PRO A 117 -6.70 22.64 -15.05
CA PRO A 117 -7.38 21.45 -15.53
C PRO A 117 -6.36 20.60 -16.31
N ASP A 118 -5.21 20.36 -15.70
CA ASP A 118 -4.21 19.45 -16.21
C ASP A 118 -4.64 18.08 -15.68
N GLU A 119 -5.50 17.44 -16.45
CA GLU A 119 -5.85 16.04 -16.27
C GLU A 119 -4.60 15.21 -16.55
N GLN A 120 -3.60 15.30 -15.68
CA GLN A 120 -2.47 14.38 -15.70
C GLN A 120 -2.95 13.07 -15.14
N PHE A 121 -3.30 12.18 -16.04
CA PHE A 121 -3.53 10.79 -15.69
C PHE A 121 -2.20 10.20 -15.22
N VAL A 122 -2.10 9.85 -13.95
CA VAL A 122 -1.04 8.99 -13.47
C VAL A 122 -1.42 7.58 -13.89
N ILE A 123 -0.83 7.11 -14.99
CA ILE A 123 -0.94 5.71 -15.39
C ILE A 123 0.03 4.93 -14.50
N ALA A 124 -0.49 4.20 -13.53
CA ALA A 124 0.24 3.19 -12.80
C ALA A 124 -0.23 1.80 -13.28
N PRO A 125 0.66 0.80 -13.36
CA PRO A 125 0.22 -0.58 -13.61
C PRO A 125 -0.71 -1.00 -12.47
N ASP A 126 -1.84 -1.62 -12.81
CA ASP A 126 -2.83 -2.09 -11.84
C ASP A 126 -2.36 -3.33 -11.06
N ASN A 127 -1.30 -4.01 -11.55
CA ASN A 127 -0.78 -5.29 -11.06
C ASN A 127 -1.85 -6.40 -10.99
N PHE A 128 -2.96 -6.24 -11.68
CA PHE A 128 -4.01 -7.24 -11.72
C PHE A 128 -3.52 -8.53 -12.38
N GLN A 129 -3.76 -9.64 -11.71
CA GLN A 129 -3.48 -10.97 -12.21
C GLN A 129 -4.74 -11.84 -12.06
N ARG A 130 -5.38 -12.15 -13.16
CA ARG A 130 -6.58 -13.01 -13.14
C ARG A 130 -6.28 -14.41 -12.62
N VAL A 131 -5.12 -14.95 -12.97
CA VAL A 131 -4.70 -16.27 -12.53
C VAL A 131 -3.53 -16.13 -11.56
N MET A 132 -3.77 -16.45 -10.30
CA MET A 132 -2.75 -16.42 -9.25
C MET A 132 -2.21 -17.83 -9.01
N THR A 133 -0.89 -17.95 -8.85
CA THR A 133 -0.22 -19.24 -8.59
C THR A 133 0.20 -19.32 -7.13
N TYR A 134 -0.12 -20.42 -6.50
CA TYR A 134 0.20 -20.73 -5.11
C TYR A 134 0.90 -22.06 -4.97
N VAL A 135 1.55 -22.26 -3.85
CA VAL A 135 2.19 -23.53 -3.50
C VAL A 135 1.69 -23.97 -2.13
N GLN A 136 1.23 -25.22 -2.05
CA GLN A 136 0.96 -25.91 -0.80
C GLN A 136 2.10 -26.88 -0.52
N ASP A 137 2.87 -26.60 0.50
CA ASP A 137 3.94 -27.48 0.94
C ASP A 137 3.41 -28.53 1.92
N LEU A 138 4.01 -29.72 1.86
CA LEU A 138 3.85 -30.76 2.87
C LEU A 138 5.13 -31.56 3.04
N THR A 139 5.35 -32.09 4.24
CA THR A 139 6.49 -32.93 4.57
C THR A 139 6.03 -34.34 4.95
N LEU A 140 6.69 -35.35 4.41
CA LEU A 140 6.44 -36.75 4.73
C LEU A 140 7.72 -37.38 5.29
N ASN A 141 7.65 -37.94 6.49
CA ASN A 141 8.79 -38.55 7.16
C ASN A 141 8.78 -40.07 7.03
N TYR A 142 9.98 -40.63 7.09
CA TYR A 142 10.21 -42.08 6.89
C TYR A 142 10.93 -42.70 8.07
N GLY A 143 10.78 -44.01 8.17
CA GLY A 143 11.57 -44.83 9.06
C GLY A 143 13.03 -44.97 8.58
N TYR A 144 13.89 -45.48 9.47
CA TYR A 144 15.24 -45.89 9.12
C TYR A 144 15.24 -46.90 7.98
N GLN A 145 16.07 -46.68 6.96
CA GLN A 145 16.19 -47.53 5.76
C GLN A 145 14.83 -47.87 5.10
N SER A 146 13.86 -46.95 5.18
CA SER A 146 12.53 -47.13 4.60
C SER A 146 12.15 -46.01 3.70
N SER A 147 11.51 -46.34 2.58
CA SER A 147 10.82 -45.40 1.67
C SER A 147 9.29 -45.44 1.85
N ARG A 148 8.77 -46.21 2.80
CA ARG A 148 7.34 -46.25 3.09
C ARG A 148 6.95 -45.04 3.93
N VAL A 149 6.01 -44.23 3.45
CA VAL A 149 5.39 -43.17 4.23
C VAL A 149 4.78 -43.71 5.51
N ARG A 150 5.08 -43.12 6.65
CA ARG A 150 4.51 -43.54 7.94
C ARG A 150 3.01 -43.28 7.95
N SER A 151 2.25 -44.13 8.64
CA SER A 151 0.80 -43.92 8.79
C SER A 151 0.44 -42.69 9.63
N THR A 152 1.36 -42.18 10.44
CA THR A 152 1.23 -40.93 11.21
C THR A 152 1.16 -39.74 10.32
N GLU A 153 1.98 -39.64 9.25
CA GLU A 153 2.05 -38.53 8.32
C GLU A 153 0.70 -38.18 7.69
N TYR A 154 -0.13 -39.22 7.45
CA TYR A 154 -1.49 -38.99 6.92
C TYR A 154 -2.48 -38.33 7.92
N ARG A 155 -2.03 -38.01 9.15
CA ARG A 155 -2.80 -37.34 10.19
C ARG A 155 -2.26 -35.96 10.51
N ASP A 156 -1.09 -35.63 9.95
CA ASP A 156 -0.43 -34.34 10.19
C ASP A 156 -1.19 -33.22 9.51
N GLU A 157 -1.00 -32.00 10.00
CA GLU A 157 -1.77 -30.83 9.59
C GLU A 157 -1.50 -30.45 8.13
N ASP A 158 -0.23 -30.54 7.69
CA ASP A 158 0.16 -30.24 6.33
C ASP A 158 -0.45 -31.26 5.32
N TRP A 159 -0.55 -32.54 5.68
CA TRP A 159 -1.27 -33.52 4.88
C TRP A 159 -2.77 -33.24 4.81
N LYS A 160 -3.39 -32.81 5.91
CA LYS A 160 -4.80 -32.40 5.92
C LYS A 160 -5.02 -31.18 5.02
N SER A 161 -4.17 -30.16 5.15
CA SER A 161 -4.23 -28.98 4.30
C SER A 161 -4.10 -29.32 2.81
N ALA A 162 -3.19 -30.23 2.46
CA ALA A 162 -3.07 -30.72 1.08
C ALA A 162 -4.34 -31.44 0.61
N LYS A 163 -4.97 -32.26 1.47
CA LYS A 163 -6.25 -32.93 1.14
C LYS A 163 -7.40 -31.95 0.98
N ASP A 164 -7.44 -30.90 1.81
CA ASP A 164 -8.47 -29.87 1.73
C ASP A 164 -8.31 -29.07 0.42
N LEU A 165 -7.07 -28.73 0.04
CA LEU A 165 -6.77 -28.15 -1.27
C LEU A 165 -7.23 -29.05 -2.43
N ILE A 166 -6.90 -30.36 -2.38
CA ILE A 166 -7.31 -31.32 -3.42
C ILE A 166 -8.84 -31.42 -3.48
N ALA A 167 -9.51 -31.38 -2.33
CA ALA A 167 -10.97 -31.38 -2.28
C ALA A 167 -11.57 -30.09 -2.86
N LEU A 168 -10.96 -28.95 -2.56
CA LEU A 168 -11.34 -27.66 -3.12
C LEU A 168 -11.19 -27.64 -4.64
N ALA A 169 -10.03 -28.06 -5.17
CA ALA A 169 -9.79 -28.15 -6.60
C ALA A 169 -10.74 -29.12 -7.33
N ALA A 170 -11.26 -30.13 -6.64
CA ALA A 170 -12.25 -31.05 -7.21
C ALA A 170 -13.69 -30.49 -7.24
N SER A 171 -13.97 -29.39 -6.50
CA SER A 171 -15.31 -28.83 -6.34
C SER A 171 -15.47 -27.40 -6.87
N ALA A 172 -14.37 -26.69 -7.06
CA ALA A 172 -14.35 -25.31 -7.53
C ALA A 172 -13.61 -25.22 -8.86
N ASP A 173 -14.31 -24.83 -9.90
CA ASP A 173 -13.75 -24.70 -11.27
C ASP A 173 -12.64 -23.66 -11.32
N SER A 174 -12.63 -22.69 -10.40
CA SER A 174 -11.61 -21.65 -10.29
C SER A 174 -10.28 -22.15 -9.71
N VAL A 175 -10.19 -23.36 -9.17
CA VAL A 175 -8.96 -23.89 -8.54
C VAL A 175 -8.45 -25.08 -9.35
N SER A 176 -7.21 -24.97 -9.84
CA SER A 176 -6.59 -26.05 -10.64
C SER A 176 -5.24 -26.44 -10.08
N ILE A 177 -5.01 -27.73 -9.84
CA ILE A 177 -3.70 -28.24 -9.47
C ILE A 177 -2.86 -28.41 -10.72
N VAL A 178 -1.69 -27.74 -10.73
CA VAL A 178 -0.82 -27.64 -11.91
C VAL A 178 0.31 -28.65 -11.88
N SER A 179 0.94 -28.85 -10.72
CA SER A 179 2.06 -29.78 -10.60
C SER A 179 2.29 -30.25 -9.18
N VAL A 180 2.98 -31.38 -9.07
CA VAL A 180 3.52 -31.94 -7.82
C VAL A 180 5.01 -32.13 -7.98
N ALA A 181 5.81 -31.46 -7.17
CA ALA A 181 7.26 -31.55 -7.19
C ALA A 181 7.74 -32.06 -5.81
N THR A 182 8.48 -33.15 -5.81
CA THR A 182 8.93 -33.77 -4.56
C THR A 182 10.46 -33.78 -4.48
N GLN A 183 11.02 -33.12 -3.48
CA GLN A 183 12.41 -33.24 -3.08
C GLN A 183 12.53 -34.24 -1.93
N SER A 184 13.36 -35.26 -2.09
CA SER A 184 13.48 -36.31 -1.08
C SER A 184 14.92 -36.53 -0.66
N TYR A 185 15.08 -36.83 0.62
CA TYR A 185 16.36 -36.87 1.30
C TYR A 185 16.51 -38.20 2.06
N ALA A 186 17.75 -38.64 2.16
CA ALA A 186 18.21 -39.60 3.13
C ALA A 186 18.99 -38.91 4.25
N SER A 187 18.94 -39.48 5.45
CA SER A 187 19.83 -39.03 6.53
C SER A 187 21.28 -39.40 6.19
N PRO A 188 22.26 -38.55 6.57
CA PRO A 188 23.65 -38.83 6.28
C PRO A 188 24.24 -39.91 7.18
N GLU A 189 23.77 -41.13 6.96
CA GLU A 189 24.19 -42.36 7.64
C GLU A 189 24.18 -43.55 6.67
N GLY A 190 25.26 -44.30 6.59
CA GLY A 190 25.38 -45.44 5.70
C GLY A 190 26.02 -45.13 4.36
N GLU A 191 25.90 -46.01 3.39
CA GLU A 191 26.55 -45.89 2.09
C GLU A 191 25.84 -44.86 1.21
N ILE A 192 26.60 -44.00 0.55
CA ILE A 192 26.07 -42.93 -0.30
C ILE A 192 25.18 -43.44 -1.41
N SER A 193 25.60 -44.53 -2.08
CA SER A 193 24.83 -45.14 -3.17
C SER A 193 23.46 -45.65 -2.71
N LEU A 194 23.39 -46.27 -1.53
CA LEU A 194 22.13 -46.72 -0.95
C LEU A 194 21.23 -45.52 -0.56
N ASN A 195 21.82 -44.43 -0.09
CA ASN A 195 21.09 -43.23 0.25
C ASN A 195 20.56 -42.46 -0.97
N GLU A 196 21.24 -42.52 -2.11
CA GLU A 196 20.76 -42.00 -3.39
C GLU A 196 19.54 -42.79 -3.88
N ASP A 197 19.62 -44.09 -3.89
CA ASP A 197 18.49 -44.98 -4.25
C ASP A 197 17.30 -44.78 -3.31
N LEU A 198 17.58 -44.71 -2.00
CA LEU A 198 16.56 -44.49 -0.97
C LEU A 198 15.87 -43.15 -1.11
N ALA A 199 16.61 -42.10 -1.47
CA ALA A 199 16.02 -40.78 -1.74
C ALA A 199 15.10 -40.79 -2.98
N MET A 200 15.48 -41.53 -4.03
CA MET A 200 14.63 -41.73 -5.20
C MET A 200 13.35 -42.48 -4.84
N ASP A 201 13.47 -43.61 -4.10
CA ASP A 201 12.33 -44.44 -3.69
C ASP A 201 11.36 -43.63 -2.78
N ARG A 202 11.90 -42.75 -1.92
CA ARG A 202 11.11 -41.85 -1.10
C ARG A 202 10.36 -40.83 -1.95
N ALA A 203 11.03 -40.22 -2.97
CA ALA A 203 10.37 -39.28 -3.87
C ALA A 203 9.21 -39.95 -4.63
N ASN A 204 9.42 -41.16 -5.13
CA ASN A 204 8.38 -41.93 -5.81
C ASN A 204 7.23 -42.31 -4.87
N SER A 205 7.55 -42.65 -3.64
CA SER A 205 6.54 -43.00 -2.62
C SER A 205 5.69 -41.78 -2.22
N ALA A 206 6.32 -40.62 -2.04
CA ALA A 206 5.62 -39.37 -1.75
C ALA A 206 4.74 -38.93 -2.93
N ASN A 207 5.27 -38.91 -4.16
CA ASN A 207 4.49 -38.62 -5.36
C ASN A 207 3.28 -39.58 -5.47
N LYS A 208 3.48 -40.88 -5.24
CA LYS A 208 2.40 -41.85 -5.26
C LYS A 208 1.34 -41.56 -4.19
N ALA A 209 1.73 -41.13 -3.00
CA ALA A 209 0.77 -40.79 -1.94
C ALA A 209 -0.13 -39.63 -2.37
N VAL A 210 0.44 -38.55 -2.92
CA VAL A 210 -0.31 -37.37 -3.38
C VAL A 210 -1.15 -37.72 -4.63
N THR A 211 -0.57 -38.35 -5.64
CA THR A 211 -1.29 -38.67 -6.88
C THR A 211 -2.42 -39.68 -6.63
N THR A 212 -2.29 -40.52 -5.62
CA THR A 212 -3.40 -41.42 -5.20
C THR A 212 -4.57 -40.58 -4.64
N GLU A 213 -4.29 -39.57 -3.87
CA GLU A 213 -5.34 -38.66 -3.33
C GLU A 213 -5.99 -37.84 -4.45
N LEU A 214 -5.20 -37.33 -5.41
CA LEU A 214 -5.70 -36.68 -6.60
C LEU A 214 -6.62 -37.56 -7.41
N GLY A 215 -6.19 -38.81 -7.68
CA GLY A 215 -6.99 -39.81 -8.41
C GLY A 215 -8.31 -40.18 -7.73
N ARG A 216 -8.35 -40.19 -6.37
CA ARG A 216 -9.60 -40.36 -5.61
C ARG A 216 -10.60 -39.24 -5.87
N LYS A 217 -10.11 -38.08 -6.20
CA LYS A 217 -10.92 -36.91 -6.54
C LYS A 217 -11.10 -36.70 -8.05
N LYS A 218 -10.60 -37.63 -8.87
CA LYS A 218 -10.64 -37.62 -10.34
C LYS A 218 -9.87 -36.44 -10.95
N ILE A 219 -8.85 -35.95 -10.26
CA ILE A 219 -7.91 -34.98 -10.76
C ILE A 219 -6.76 -35.73 -11.41
N GLU A 220 -6.54 -35.51 -12.69
CA GLU A 220 -5.47 -36.13 -13.46
C GLU A 220 -4.41 -35.09 -13.78
N LEU A 221 -3.14 -35.41 -13.59
CA LEU A 221 -2.01 -34.58 -13.95
C LEU A 221 -1.23 -35.31 -15.04
N ASP A 222 -0.67 -34.50 -15.96
CA ASP A 222 0.30 -35.00 -16.93
C ASP A 222 1.52 -35.61 -16.19
N GLU A 223 2.11 -36.65 -16.74
CA GLU A 223 3.29 -37.30 -16.16
C GLU A 223 4.45 -36.30 -15.95
N ALA A 224 4.63 -35.36 -16.86
CA ALA A 224 5.64 -34.29 -16.78
C ALA A 224 5.38 -33.28 -15.63
N ALA A 225 4.14 -33.20 -15.15
CA ALA A 225 3.76 -32.33 -14.03
C ALA A 225 4.08 -32.95 -12.66
N VAL A 226 4.38 -34.28 -12.62
CA VAL A 226 4.74 -34.96 -11.38
C VAL A 226 6.25 -35.24 -11.39
N ARG A 227 6.99 -34.50 -10.59
CA ARG A 227 8.47 -34.54 -10.60
C ARG A 227 9.02 -35.14 -9.33
N ALA A 228 9.94 -36.12 -9.48
CA ALA A 228 10.74 -36.67 -8.39
C ALA A 228 12.16 -36.08 -8.47
N MET A 229 12.63 -35.46 -7.40
CA MET A 229 13.94 -34.83 -7.29
C MET A 229 14.71 -35.40 -6.10
N PRO A 230 15.35 -36.57 -6.23
CA PRO A 230 16.17 -37.13 -5.17
C PRO A 230 17.38 -36.23 -4.91
N LYS A 231 17.64 -35.95 -3.64
CA LYS A 231 18.78 -35.11 -3.19
C LYS A 231 19.89 -35.92 -2.52
N GLY A 232 19.64 -37.23 -2.28
CA GLY A 232 20.56 -38.05 -1.52
C GLY A 232 20.62 -37.65 -0.06
N GLU A 233 21.82 -37.55 0.48
CA GLU A 233 22.03 -37.21 1.90
C GLU A 233 21.80 -35.74 2.19
N ASP A 234 21.03 -35.45 3.25
CA ASP A 234 20.67 -34.09 3.69
C ASP A 234 21.74 -33.49 4.63
N TRP A 235 22.91 -33.20 4.13
CA TRP A 235 23.97 -32.56 4.91
C TRP A 235 23.66 -31.13 5.29
N GLU A 236 22.91 -30.39 4.48
CA GLU A 236 22.51 -29.01 4.83
C GLU A 236 21.41 -28.99 5.89
N GLY A 237 20.44 -29.90 5.80
CA GLY A 237 19.47 -30.11 6.87
C GLY A 237 20.13 -30.54 8.17
N PHE A 238 21.09 -31.46 8.08
CA PHE A 238 21.88 -31.88 9.24
C PHE A 238 22.62 -30.70 9.91
N LYS A 239 23.31 -29.88 9.12
CA LYS A 239 23.99 -28.68 9.61
C LYS A 239 23.03 -27.69 10.29
N THR A 240 21.88 -27.51 9.70
CA THR A 240 20.82 -26.61 10.24
C THR A 240 20.26 -27.15 11.56
N ALA A 241 19.92 -28.45 11.60
CA ALA A 241 19.41 -29.10 12.80
C ALA A 241 20.45 -29.10 13.94
N MET A 242 21.73 -29.37 13.63
CA MET A 242 22.81 -29.30 14.61
C MET A 242 22.99 -27.91 15.18
N ARG A 243 22.94 -26.85 14.37
CA ARG A 243 23.04 -25.47 14.86
C ARG A 243 21.92 -25.11 15.84
N GLY A 244 20.70 -25.55 15.57
CA GLY A 244 19.53 -25.33 16.42
C GLY A 244 19.44 -26.23 17.65
N SER A 245 20.31 -27.26 17.76
CA SER A 245 20.26 -28.26 18.85
C SER A 245 20.97 -27.75 20.12
N ASP A 246 20.67 -28.43 21.22
CA ASP A 246 21.35 -28.29 22.53
C ASP A 246 22.42 -29.38 22.75
N ILE A 247 22.80 -30.12 21.70
CA ILE A 247 23.80 -31.18 21.77
C ILE A 247 25.17 -30.57 22.15
N ALA A 248 25.81 -31.14 23.17
CA ALA A 248 27.00 -30.57 23.81
C ALA A 248 28.18 -30.34 22.84
N ASP A 249 28.40 -31.29 21.92
CA ASP A 249 29.53 -31.24 20.99
C ASP A 249 29.16 -30.65 19.62
N LYS A 250 28.06 -29.93 19.51
CA LYS A 250 27.58 -29.38 18.23
C LYS A 250 28.62 -28.54 17.49
N ASP A 251 29.35 -27.71 18.20
CA ASP A 251 30.37 -26.84 17.58
C ASP A 251 31.56 -27.64 17.03
N LEU A 252 31.91 -28.77 17.66
CA LEU A 252 32.89 -29.67 17.14
C LEU A 252 32.39 -30.38 15.87
N ILE A 253 31.15 -30.86 15.88
CA ILE A 253 30.54 -31.50 14.73
C ILE A 253 30.39 -30.56 13.55
N LEU A 254 29.96 -29.30 13.80
CA LEU A 254 29.89 -28.28 12.75
C LEU A 254 31.26 -27.98 12.14
N ARG A 255 32.35 -27.95 12.94
CA ARG A 255 33.71 -27.83 12.44
C ARG A 255 34.14 -29.03 11.60
N VAL A 256 33.80 -30.25 11.98
CA VAL A 256 34.04 -31.44 11.15
C VAL A 256 33.40 -31.30 9.77
N LEU A 257 32.17 -30.78 9.70
CA LEU A 257 31.49 -30.52 8.43
C LEU A 257 32.23 -29.50 7.54
N GLU A 258 32.89 -28.53 8.15
CA GLU A 258 33.66 -27.51 7.43
C GLU A 258 35.03 -28.01 6.98
N MET A 259 35.67 -28.87 7.79
CA MET A 259 36.97 -29.40 7.53
C MET A 259 37.01 -30.46 6.43
N TYR A 260 36.00 -31.29 6.36
CA TYR A 260 35.97 -32.42 5.42
C TYR A 260 34.92 -32.16 4.32
N SER A 261 35.33 -32.13 3.07
CA SER A 261 34.46 -32.09 1.91
C SER A 261 33.93 -33.48 1.51
N ASP A 262 34.71 -34.52 1.85
CA ASP A 262 34.35 -35.92 1.62
C ASP A 262 33.26 -36.37 2.60
N LYS A 263 32.14 -36.86 2.07
CA LYS A 263 30.96 -37.25 2.86
C LYS A 263 31.25 -38.47 3.75
N ASN A 264 31.99 -39.47 3.26
CA ASN A 264 32.34 -40.65 4.04
C ASN A 264 33.23 -40.32 5.22
N LYS A 265 34.20 -39.42 5.00
CA LYS A 265 35.05 -38.91 6.08
C LYS A 265 34.27 -38.12 7.12
N ARG A 266 33.31 -37.28 6.68
CA ARG A 266 32.44 -36.56 7.60
C ARG A 266 31.71 -37.54 8.52
N GLU A 267 31.10 -38.55 7.93
CA GLU A 267 30.33 -39.56 8.67
C GLU A 267 31.20 -40.32 9.65
N GLU A 268 32.40 -40.77 9.21
CA GLU A 268 33.36 -41.49 10.05
C GLU A 268 33.80 -40.63 11.24
N GLU A 269 34.20 -39.37 11.02
CA GLU A 269 34.66 -38.49 12.09
C GLU A 269 33.54 -38.13 13.08
N ILE A 270 32.30 -37.97 12.60
CA ILE A 270 31.15 -37.72 13.49
C ILE A 270 30.85 -38.97 14.30
N LYS A 271 30.94 -40.20 13.72
CA LYS A 271 30.75 -41.44 14.43
C LYS A 271 31.84 -41.69 15.50
N ASN A 272 33.07 -41.18 15.28
CA ASN A 272 34.16 -41.27 16.26
C ASN A 272 33.87 -40.47 17.54
N ILE A 273 32.92 -39.52 17.49
CA ILE A 273 32.42 -38.82 18.67
C ILE A 273 31.27 -39.65 19.30
N ALA A 274 31.60 -40.87 19.73
CA ALA A 274 30.66 -41.99 19.99
C ALA A 274 29.51 -41.63 20.96
N LYS A 275 29.75 -40.81 21.97
CA LYS A 275 28.69 -40.47 22.95
C LYS A 275 27.65 -39.53 22.35
N THR A 276 28.11 -38.57 21.54
CA THR A 276 27.25 -37.57 20.89
C THR A 276 26.54 -38.11 19.65
N TYR A 277 27.15 -39.13 18.98
CA TYR A 277 26.54 -39.75 17.82
C TYR A 277 25.19 -40.39 18.15
N LYS A 278 25.06 -41.01 19.32
CA LYS A 278 23.78 -41.59 19.74
C LYS A 278 22.66 -40.54 19.89
N GLU A 279 22.99 -39.38 20.43
CA GLU A 279 22.02 -38.29 20.49
C GLU A 279 21.65 -37.76 19.10
N ILE A 280 22.60 -37.71 18.18
CA ILE A 280 22.36 -37.35 16.77
C ILE A 280 21.43 -38.35 16.10
N GLU A 281 21.71 -39.64 16.27
CA GLU A 281 20.91 -40.75 15.72
C GLU A 281 19.46 -40.71 16.19
N ASP A 282 19.24 -40.39 17.47
CA ASP A 282 17.93 -40.38 18.09
C ASP A 282 17.15 -39.09 17.87
N ARG A 283 17.82 -37.93 17.74
CA ARG A 283 17.19 -36.60 17.77
C ARG A 283 17.29 -35.81 16.47
N ILE A 284 18.33 -36.05 15.66
CA ILE A 284 18.61 -35.24 14.44
C ILE A 284 18.29 -36.06 13.17
N LEU A 285 18.86 -37.25 13.04
CA LEU A 285 18.74 -38.06 11.82
C LEU A 285 17.31 -38.41 11.44
N PRO A 286 16.37 -38.68 12.38
CA PRO A 286 15.00 -39.00 12.02
C PRO A 286 14.29 -37.93 11.21
N ASP A 287 14.55 -36.68 11.49
CA ASP A 287 13.90 -35.53 10.82
C ASP A 287 14.49 -35.25 9.41
N LEU A 288 15.65 -35.82 9.12
CA LEU A 288 16.30 -35.73 7.81
C LEU A 288 15.81 -36.82 6.83
N ARG A 289 15.07 -37.82 7.32
CA ARG A 289 14.47 -38.91 6.51
C ARG A 289 13.13 -38.43 6.00
N ARG A 290 13.13 -37.46 5.06
CA ARG A 290 11.90 -36.76 4.65
C ARG A 290 11.80 -36.56 3.14
N SER A 291 10.56 -36.40 2.70
CA SER A 291 10.23 -35.79 1.41
C SER A 291 9.49 -34.49 1.62
N GLN A 292 9.93 -33.45 0.96
CA GLN A 292 9.26 -32.16 0.87
C GLN A 292 8.51 -32.13 -0.46
N VAL A 293 7.20 -32.02 -0.40
CA VAL A 293 6.34 -32.01 -1.58
C VAL A 293 5.73 -30.63 -1.71
N ALA A 294 5.88 -30.05 -2.88
CA ALA A 294 5.26 -28.79 -3.27
C ALA A 294 4.13 -29.09 -4.28
N ILE A 295 2.89 -28.81 -3.90
CA ILE A 295 1.73 -28.89 -4.77
C ILE A 295 1.48 -27.47 -5.29
N THR A 296 1.79 -27.25 -6.58
CA THR A 296 1.51 -25.97 -7.23
C THR A 296 0.08 -25.96 -7.75
N TYR A 297 -0.67 -24.91 -7.43
CA TYR A 297 -2.03 -24.74 -7.92
C TYR A 297 -2.27 -23.29 -8.35
N THR A 298 -3.25 -23.11 -9.21
CA THR A 298 -3.71 -21.80 -9.65
C THR A 298 -5.12 -21.55 -9.12
N VAL A 299 -5.37 -20.29 -8.84
CA VAL A 299 -6.72 -19.79 -8.55
C VAL A 299 -7.05 -18.77 -9.63
N GLU A 300 -8.10 -19.02 -10.38
CA GLU A 300 -8.65 -18.10 -11.37
C GLU A 300 -9.60 -17.14 -10.66
N GLY A 301 -9.36 -15.84 -10.83
CA GLY A 301 -10.20 -14.77 -10.31
C GLY A 301 -11.44 -14.56 -11.17
N TYR A 302 -12.17 -13.51 -10.86
CA TYR A 302 -13.44 -13.16 -11.52
C TYR A 302 -13.28 -12.89 -13.03
N THR A 303 -14.31 -13.23 -13.80
CA THR A 303 -14.43 -12.86 -15.22
C THR A 303 -14.63 -11.36 -15.40
N ASP A 304 -14.50 -10.84 -16.62
CA ASP A 304 -14.74 -9.41 -16.89
C ASP A 304 -16.18 -9.01 -16.56
N GLU A 305 -17.14 -9.89 -16.87
CA GLU A 305 -18.56 -9.68 -16.58
C GLU A 305 -18.82 -9.63 -15.07
N GLU A 306 -18.20 -10.51 -14.29
CA GLU A 306 -18.31 -10.52 -12.83
C GLU A 306 -17.66 -9.28 -12.22
N LEU A 307 -16.47 -8.88 -12.70
CA LEU A 307 -15.80 -7.66 -12.25
C LEU A 307 -16.65 -6.42 -12.50
N ILE A 308 -17.27 -6.30 -13.68
CA ILE A 308 -18.18 -5.21 -14.03
C ILE A 308 -19.40 -5.21 -13.11
N ASP A 309 -19.99 -6.38 -12.86
CA ASP A 309 -21.17 -6.50 -11.99
C ASP A 309 -20.83 -6.13 -10.54
N PHE A 310 -19.75 -6.66 -10.00
CA PHE A 310 -19.30 -6.33 -8.64
C PHE A 310 -18.93 -4.86 -8.49
N ALA A 311 -18.22 -4.27 -9.45
CA ALA A 311 -17.88 -2.85 -9.41
C ALA A 311 -19.12 -1.94 -9.36
N LYS A 312 -20.23 -2.34 -10.02
CA LYS A 312 -21.49 -1.61 -10.01
C LYS A 312 -22.34 -1.82 -8.75
N ASN A 313 -22.38 -3.05 -8.26
CA ASN A 313 -23.40 -3.48 -7.31
C ASN A 313 -22.85 -3.85 -5.93
N ASN A 314 -21.56 -4.22 -5.83
CA ASN A 314 -20.96 -4.72 -4.60
C ASN A 314 -19.43 -4.57 -4.60
N ALA A 315 -18.95 -3.34 -4.77
CA ALA A 315 -17.53 -3.03 -4.93
C ALA A 315 -16.65 -3.48 -3.74
N ASP A 316 -17.20 -3.64 -2.55
CA ASP A 316 -16.49 -4.07 -1.34
C ASP A 316 -15.94 -5.51 -1.42
N ILE A 317 -16.41 -6.32 -2.38
CA ILE A 317 -15.91 -7.68 -2.61
C ILE A 317 -14.55 -7.66 -3.32
N LEU A 318 -14.31 -6.64 -4.17
CA LEU A 318 -13.14 -6.55 -5.01
C LEU A 318 -11.89 -6.14 -4.21
N SER A 319 -10.75 -6.77 -4.52
CA SER A 319 -9.43 -6.26 -4.12
C SER A 319 -9.14 -4.91 -4.80
N VAL A 320 -8.13 -4.20 -4.32
CA VAL A 320 -7.73 -2.91 -4.90
C VAL A 320 -7.31 -3.08 -6.37
N GLU A 321 -6.58 -4.14 -6.68
CA GLU A 321 -6.13 -4.45 -8.03
C GLU A 321 -7.30 -4.77 -8.97
N GLU A 322 -8.26 -5.58 -8.52
CA GLU A 322 -9.47 -5.90 -9.27
C GLU A 322 -10.34 -4.66 -9.48
N TRP A 323 -10.42 -3.80 -8.47
CA TRP A 323 -11.20 -2.56 -8.57
C TRP A 323 -10.61 -1.60 -9.60
N ILE A 324 -9.27 -1.39 -9.57
CA ILE A 324 -8.56 -0.54 -10.54
C ILE A 324 -8.69 -1.14 -11.96
N PHE A 325 -8.48 -2.46 -12.09
CA PHE A 325 -8.63 -3.14 -13.39
C PHE A 325 -10.06 -3.04 -13.91
N SER A 326 -11.07 -3.19 -13.05
CA SER A 326 -12.47 -3.10 -13.47
C SER A 326 -12.80 -1.76 -14.12
N ALA A 327 -12.14 -0.66 -13.70
CA ALA A 327 -12.32 0.65 -14.31
C ALA A 327 -11.93 0.70 -15.80
N THR A 328 -11.06 -0.20 -16.25
CA THR A 328 -10.68 -0.32 -17.67
C THR A 328 -11.71 -1.08 -18.52
N LEU A 329 -12.67 -1.73 -17.89
CA LEU A 329 -13.71 -2.54 -18.54
C LEU A 329 -14.99 -1.74 -18.84
N PHE A 330 -15.06 -0.47 -18.40
CA PHE A 330 -16.16 0.43 -18.68
C PHE A 330 -15.84 1.31 -19.89
N ASP A 331 -16.76 1.39 -20.86
CA ASP A 331 -16.71 2.30 -22.01
C ASP A 331 -17.03 3.74 -21.61
#